data_15be06c7411fef4f2851d8d08174117a
#
_entry.id   15be06c7411fef4f2851d8d08174117a
#
_cell.length_a   1.000
_cell.length_b   1.000
_cell.length_c   1.000
_cell.angle_alpha   90.00
_cell.angle_beta   90.00
_cell.angle_gamma   90.00
#
_symmetry.space_group_name_H-M   'P 1'
#
loop_
_entity.id
_entity.type
_entity.pdbx_description
1 polymer ?
#
loop_
_entity_poly.entity_id
_entity_poly.type
_entity_poly.pdbx_seq_one_letter_code
_entity_poly.pdbx_strand_id
1 'polypeptide(L)'
;MTKAHILILTDLDGTLLDATTYSYEAATGALSAIQTLGATLILVSSKTRSEMEPLRLRLDNRHPFIVENGGALFIPMGYFPFPLEQAAPRGDYEVVEIGTPYVRLRTALKEIGRDLGCRLRGFGDLSLEEVSDLTGLSPAETLLATQREYDEPVVVESNGMAWNRLSAAAATRGLRWTRGGRFYHLMGGNDKGVASRRLIAWYERRAQQEGRALITVGIGDSPNDLPM
;
A
#
# COMPACT_ATOMS: atom_id res chain seq x y z
N MET A 1 35.47 6.35 -6.94
CA MET A 1 34.39 5.34 -6.76
C MET A 1 33.07 6.08 -6.75
N THR A 2 32.17 5.80 -7.68
CA THR A 2 30.81 6.37 -7.69
C THR A 2 30.05 5.90 -6.45
N LYS A 3 29.46 6.85 -5.70
CA LYS A 3 28.70 6.56 -4.48
C LYS A 3 27.48 5.69 -4.84
N ALA A 4 27.26 4.61 -4.09
CA ALA A 4 26.07 3.76 -4.30
C ALA A 4 24.79 4.56 -4.14
N HIS A 5 23.76 4.24 -4.91
CA HIS A 5 22.39 4.75 -4.71
C HIS A 5 21.72 3.95 -3.60
N ILE A 6 21.18 4.61 -2.60
CA ILE A 6 20.45 3.97 -1.50
C ILE A 6 18.97 4.15 -1.75
N LEU A 7 18.24 3.04 -1.82
CA LEU A 7 16.78 2.98 -1.96
C LEU A 7 16.19 2.39 -0.69
N ILE A 8 15.37 3.15 0.00
CA ILE A 8 14.71 2.74 1.23
C ILE A 8 13.22 2.60 0.92
N LEU A 9 12.66 1.42 1.14
CA LEU A 9 11.23 1.18 1.10
C LEU A 9 10.74 1.07 2.54
N THR A 10 9.75 1.86 2.91
CA THR A 10 9.21 1.86 4.28
C THR A 10 7.70 1.69 4.27
N ASP A 11 7.21 0.85 5.19
CA ASP A 11 5.82 0.92 5.60
C ASP A 11 5.55 2.24 6.36
N LEU A 12 4.28 2.53 6.60
CA LEU A 12 3.83 3.74 7.27
C LEU A 12 3.37 3.48 8.69
N ASP A 13 2.24 2.81 8.88
CA ASP A 13 1.54 2.73 10.16
C ASP A 13 2.26 1.78 11.13
N GLY A 14 2.83 2.29 12.20
CA GLY A 14 3.67 1.53 13.13
C GLY A 14 5.15 1.48 12.75
N THR A 15 5.52 2.04 11.59
CA THR A 15 6.91 2.10 11.09
C THR A 15 7.39 3.55 10.97
N LEU A 16 7.01 4.27 9.92
CA LEU A 16 7.34 5.69 9.75
C LEU A 16 6.42 6.59 10.56
N LEU A 17 5.17 6.18 10.73
CA LEU A 17 4.15 6.86 11.50
C LEU A 17 3.91 6.13 12.81
N ASP A 18 3.69 6.87 13.88
CA ASP A 18 3.23 6.32 15.15
C ASP A 18 1.90 5.56 14.96
N ALA A 19 1.80 4.35 15.50
CA ALA A 19 0.67 3.46 15.31
C ALA A 19 -0.67 4.00 15.88
N THR A 20 -0.62 5.01 16.75
CA THR A 20 -1.79 5.58 17.44
C THR A 20 -2.13 6.97 16.94
N THR A 21 -1.11 7.83 16.84
CA THR A 21 -1.28 9.26 16.52
C THR A 21 -1.10 9.57 15.04
N TYR A 22 -0.57 8.61 14.26
CA TYR A 22 -0.17 8.78 12.86
C TYR A 22 0.83 9.94 12.64
N SER A 23 1.50 10.39 13.71
CA SER A 23 2.56 11.39 13.64
C SER A 23 3.87 10.76 13.15
N TYR A 24 4.63 11.51 12.33
CA TYR A 24 6.00 11.15 11.92
C TYR A 24 7.08 11.90 12.73
N GLU A 25 6.71 12.59 13.80
CA GLU A 25 7.65 13.40 14.60
C GLU A 25 8.82 12.57 15.13
N ALA A 26 8.56 11.36 15.62
CA ALA A 26 9.60 10.45 16.10
C ALA A 26 10.60 10.04 14.99
N ALA A 27 10.20 10.07 13.74
CA ALA A 27 11.00 9.70 12.58
C ALA A 27 11.77 10.89 11.95
N THR A 28 11.60 12.13 12.44
CA THR A 28 12.21 13.34 11.84
C THR A 28 13.73 13.27 11.75
N GLY A 29 14.40 12.70 12.75
CA GLY A 29 15.85 12.48 12.73
C GLY A 29 16.28 11.54 11.61
N ALA A 30 15.55 10.44 11.43
CA ALA A 30 15.80 9.48 10.34
C ALA A 30 15.52 10.09 8.97
N LEU A 31 14.42 10.83 8.81
CA LEU A 31 14.07 11.53 7.58
C LEU A 31 15.17 12.55 7.18
N SER A 32 15.68 13.32 8.14
CA SER A 32 16.79 14.24 7.91
C SER A 32 18.08 13.52 7.50
N ALA A 33 18.37 12.37 8.10
CA ALA A 33 19.53 11.56 7.73
C ALA A 33 19.40 11.00 6.30
N ILE A 34 18.21 10.50 5.93
CA ILE A 34 17.89 10.00 4.58
C ILE A 34 18.13 11.11 3.54
N GLN A 35 17.63 12.31 3.81
CA GLN A 35 17.83 13.48 2.94
C GLN A 35 19.31 13.87 2.83
N THR A 36 20.03 13.91 3.94
CA THR A 36 21.46 14.24 3.97
C THR A 36 22.30 13.22 3.18
N LEU A 37 21.95 11.95 3.26
CA LEU A 37 22.60 10.88 2.49
C LEU A 37 22.27 10.93 1.00
N GLY A 38 21.25 11.67 0.59
CA GLY A 38 20.70 11.65 -0.76
C GLY A 38 20.09 10.29 -1.11
N ALA A 39 19.55 9.58 -0.11
CA ALA A 39 18.86 8.32 -0.30
C ALA A 39 17.43 8.57 -0.77
N THR A 40 16.90 7.65 -1.57
CA THR A 40 15.52 7.70 -2.04
C THR A 40 14.62 6.97 -1.04
N LEU A 41 13.56 7.62 -0.58
CA LEU A 41 12.56 7.04 0.31
C LEU A 41 11.27 6.73 -0.45
N ILE A 42 10.91 5.47 -0.51
CA ILE A 42 9.68 4.97 -1.11
C ILE A 42 8.69 4.62 0.00
N LEU A 43 7.49 5.17 -0.08
CA LEU A 43 6.41 4.86 0.84
C LEU A 43 5.60 3.69 0.29
N VAL A 44 5.42 2.65 1.10
CA VAL A 44 4.72 1.40 0.75
C VAL A 44 3.67 1.10 1.81
N SER A 45 2.38 1.25 1.49
CA SER A 45 1.36 1.20 2.53
C SER A 45 0.08 0.47 2.10
N SER A 46 -0.74 0.11 3.09
CA SER A 46 -2.14 -0.27 2.91
C SER A 46 -3.07 0.93 2.67
N LYS A 47 -2.57 2.16 2.84
CA LYS A 47 -3.32 3.40 2.61
C LYS A 47 -3.67 3.58 1.15
N THR A 48 -4.79 4.30 0.91
CA THR A 48 -5.22 4.72 -0.42
C THR A 48 -4.28 5.76 -1.00
N ARG A 49 -4.36 5.97 -2.33
CA ARG A 49 -3.68 7.09 -2.99
C ARG A 49 -4.06 8.43 -2.35
N SER A 50 -5.32 8.61 -2.06
CA SER A 50 -5.86 9.86 -1.50
C SER A 50 -5.31 10.16 -0.10
N GLU A 51 -5.02 9.15 0.72
CA GLU A 51 -4.32 9.31 2.00
C GLU A 51 -2.82 9.60 1.80
N MET A 52 -2.21 8.96 0.80
CA MET A 52 -0.77 9.06 0.55
C MET A 52 -0.35 10.43 0.02
N GLU A 53 -1.14 11.04 -0.86
CA GLU A 53 -0.78 12.32 -1.48
C GLU A 53 -0.58 13.47 -0.48
N PRO A 54 -1.50 13.73 0.48
CA PRO A 54 -1.28 14.75 1.51
C PRO A 54 -0.08 14.44 2.42
N LEU A 55 0.16 13.16 2.75
CA LEU A 55 1.32 12.76 3.55
C LEU A 55 2.62 13.03 2.81
N ARG A 56 2.70 12.67 1.53
CA ARG A 56 3.88 12.92 0.68
C ARG A 56 4.20 14.41 0.59
N LEU A 57 3.19 15.26 0.46
CA LEU A 57 3.37 16.71 0.48
C LEU A 57 3.99 17.20 1.80
N ARG A 58 3.49 16.72 2.94
CA ARG A 58 4.04 17.07 4.27
C ARG A 58 5.48 16.60 4.45
N LEU A 59 5.85 15.46 3.84
CA LEU A 59 7.20 14.89 3.90
C LEU A 59 8.14 15.44 2.81
N ASP A 60 7.68 16.34 1.92
CA ASP A 60 8.35 16.75 0.67
C ASP A 60 8.88 15.53 -0.13
N ASN A 61 8.11 14.44 -0.12
CA ASN A 61 8.47 13.21 -0.81
C ASN A 61 7.91 13.25 -2.25
N ARG A 62 8.81 13.36 -3.23
CA ARG A 62 8.50 13.42 -4.67
C ARG A 62 8.82 12.12 -5.41
N HIS A 63 9.15 11.08 -4.68
CA HIS A 63 9.49 9.78 -5.23
C HIS A 63 8.25 8.95 -5.58
N PRO A 64 8.36 7.88 -6.36
CA PRO A 64 7.29 6.89 -6.52
C PRO A 64 6.78 6.37 -5.19
N PHE A 65 5.55 5.87 -5.17
CA PHE A 65 4.96 5.28 -3.97
C PHE A 65 4.03 4.12 -4.33
N ILE A 66 3.79 3.24 -3.36
CA ILE A 66 3.00 2.03 -3.50
C ILE A 66 1.83 2.10 -2.55
N VAL A 67 0.61 1.89 -3.07
CA VAL A 67 -0.63 2.02 -2.34
C VAL A 67 -1.35 0.68 -2.20
N GLU A 68 -2.25 0.60 -1.23
CA GLU A 68 -3.21 -0.49 -1.03
C GLU A 68 -2.55 -1.87 -1.12
N ASN A 69 -1.52 -2.09 -0.26
CA ASN A 69 -0.80 -3.36 -0.17
C ASN A 69 -0.21 -3.84 -1.51
N GLY A 70 0.32 -2.92 -2.31
CA GLY A 70 0.86 -3.24 -3.62
C GLY A 70 -0.20 -3.29 -4.72
N GLY A 71 -1.38 -2.70 -4.50
CA GLY A 71 -2.45 -2.62 -5.49
C GLY A 71 -2.06 -1.80 -6.71
N ALA A 72 -1.33 -0.71 -6.51
CA ALA A 72 -0.77 0.08 -7.60
C ALA A 72 0.53 0.79 -7.21
N LEU A 73 1.36 1.05 -8.24
CA LEU A 73 2.51 1.93 -8.18
C LEU A 73 2.16 3.25 -8.85
N PHE A 74 2.42 4.34 -8.16
CA PHE A 74 2.29 5.70 -8.69
C PHE A 74 3.69 6.28 -8.87
N ILE A 75 4.06 6.55 -10.11
CA ILE A 75 5.37 7.08 -10.49
C ILE A 75 5.14 8.49 -11.04
N PRO A 76 5.74 9.55 -10.48
CA PRO A 76 5.64 10.88 -11.05
C PRO A 76 6.01 10.88 -12.53
N MET A 77 5.26 11.61 -13.36
CA MET A 77 5.46 11.64 -14.79
C MET A 77 6.91 12.00 -15.14
N GLY A 78 7.54 11.17 -15.99
CA GLY A 78 8.95 11.38 -16.41
C GLY A 78 9.99 11.15 -15.32
N TYR A 79 9.66 10.47 -14.22
CA TYR A 79 10.59 10.19 -13.13
C TYR A 79 11.77 9.30 -13.56
N PHE A 80 11.51 8.30 -14.39
CA PHE A 80 12.56 7.47 -14.99
C PHE A 80 12.86 7.93 -16.43
N PRO A 81 14.13 7.88 -16.87
CA PRO A 81 14.53 8.33 -18.22
C PRO A 81 14.23 7.30 -19.32
N PHE A 82 13.36 6.34 -19.06
CA PHE A 82 12.97 5.26 -19.98
C PHE A 82 11.49 4.92 -19.81
N PRO A 83 10.86 4.33 -20.83
CA PRO A 83 9.47 3.87 -20.75
C PRO A 83 9.29 2.79 -19.68
N LEU A 84 8.18 2.88 -18.94
CA LEU A 84 7.79 1.90 -17.93
C LEU A 84 6.81 0.90 -18.53
N GLU A 85 7.14 -0.39 -18.41
CA GLU A 85 6.28 -1.46 -18.90
C GLU A 85 4.96 -1.50 -18.13
N GLN A 86 3.83 -1.61 -18.89
CA GLN A 86 2.48 -1.68 -18.36
C GLN A 86 2.03 -0.44 -17.54
N ALA A 87 2.76 0.66 -17.62
CA ALA A 87 2.34 1.92 -17.03
C ALA A 87 1.36 2.65 -17.96
N ALA A 88 0.35 3.27 -17.38
CA ALA A 88 -0.59 4.13 -18.08
C ALA A 88 -0.59 5.54 -17.45
N PRO A 89 -0.69 6.61 -18.24
CA PRO A 89 -0.77 7.97 -17.71
C PRO A 89 -2.09 8.18 -16.95
N ARG A 90 -2.00 8.77 -15.74
CA ARG A 90 -3.14 9.09 -14.90
C ARG A 90 -2.86 10.35 -14.08
N GLY A 91 -3.31 11.51 -14.55
CA GLY A 91 -2.96 12.81 -13.99
C GLY A 91 -1.45 13.05 -14.08
N ASP A 92 -0.84 13.38 -12.95
CA ASP A 92 0.59 13.67 -12.86
C ASP A 92 1.47 12.41 -12.71
N TYR A 93 0.90 11.21 -12.91
CA TYR A 93 1.56 9.92 -12.69
C TYR A 93 1.52 9.02 -13.91
N GLU A 94 2.57 8.19 -14.03
CA GLU A 94 2.53 6.91 -14.71
C GLU A 94 2.14 5.85 -13.68
N VAL A 95 1.02 5.15 -13.91
CA VAL A 95 0.45 4.21 -12.94
C VAL A 95 0.56 2.79 -13.45
N VAL A 96 1.04 1.90 -12.59
CA VAL A 96 1.02 0.45 -12.85
C VAL A 96 0.05 -0.20 -11.88
N GLU A 97 -1.07 -0.66 -12.41
CA GLU A 97 -2.09 -1.37 -11.66
C GLU A 97 -1.73 -2.87 -11.58
N ILE A 98 -1.62 -3.38 -10.36
CA ILE A 98 -1.31 -4.79 -10.08
C ILE A 98 -2.52 -5.47 -9.41
N GLY A 99 -3.26 -4.70 -8.63
CA GLY A 99 -4.38 -5.16 -7.83
C GLY A 99 -5.63 -5.48 -8.65
N THR A 100 -6.57 -6.12 -8.00
CA THR A 100 -7.92 -6.32 -8.53
C THR A 100 -8.74 -5.05 -8.30
N PRO A 101 -9.44 -4.53 -9.33
CA PRO A 101 -10.27 -3.34 -9.18
C PRO A 101 -11.30 -3.45 -8.03
N TYR A 102 -11.45 -2.39 -7.27
CA TYR A 102 -12.28 -2.34 -6.06
C TYR A 102 -13.70 -2.84 -6.26
N VAL A 103 -14.34 -2.49 -7.37
CA VAL A 103 -15.72 -2.95 -7.68
C VAL A 103 -15.82 -4.47 -7.74
N ARG A 104 -14.79 -5.16 -8.21
CA ARG A 104 -14.74 -6.64 -8.23
C ARG A 104 -14.54 -7.21 -6.82
N LEU A 105 -13.71 -6.57 -6.00
CA LEU A 105 -13.52 -6.97 -4.60
C LEU A 105 -14.83 -6.85 -3.83
N ARG A 106 -15.58 -5.76 -4.02
CA ARG A 106 -16.90 -5.54 -3.41
C ARG A 106 -17.92 -6.61 -3.80
N THR A 107 -17.96 -6.97 -5.07
CA THR A 107 -18.83 -8.03 -5.59
C THR A 107 -18.46 -9.37 -4.96
N ALA A 108 -17.17 -9.71 -4.98
CA ALA A 108 -16.67 -10.97 -4.42
C ALA A 108 -16.91 -11.07 -2.91
N LEU A 109 -16.75 -9.99 -2.15
CA LEU A 109 -17.01 -9.97 -0.71
C LEU A 109 -18.44 -10.36 -0.39
N LYS A 110 -19.42 -9.79 -1.11
CA LYS A 110 -20.85 -10.12 -0.95
C LYS A 110 -21.16 -11.57 -1.31
N GLU A 111 -20.55 -12.09 -2.37
CA GLU A 111 -20.69 -13.48 -2.77
C GLU A 111 -20.11 -14.44 -1.73
N ILE A 112 -18.88 -14.17 -1.24
CA ILE A 112 -18.24 -14.96 -0.19
C ILE A 112 -19.10 -15.00 1.09
N GLY A 113 -19.63 -13.85 1.51
CA GLY A 113 -20.53 -13.77 2.66
C GLY A 113 -21.77 -14.64 2.50
N ARG A 114 -22.42 -14.58 1.32
CA ARG A 114 -23.59 -15.40 0.98
C ARG A 114 -23.26 -16.89 0.96
N ASP A 115 -22.18 -17.30 0.28
CA ASP A 115 -21.81 -18.70 0.11
C ASP A 115 -21.42 -19.36 1.44
N LEU A 116 -20.85 -18.58 2.36
CA LEU A 116 -20.45 -19.05 3.68
C LEU A 116 -21.54 -18.87 4.76
N GLY A 117 -22.65 -18.20 4.44
CA GLY A 117 -23.70 -17.89 5.39
C GLY A 117 -23.23 -16.97 6.52
N CYS A 118 -22.29 -16.06 6.25
CA CYS A 118 -21.73 -15.15 7.24
C CYS A 118 -21.83 -13.69 6.80
N ARG A 119 -21.84 -12.79 7.79
CA ARG A 119 -21.84 -11.35 7.54
C ARG A 119 -20.42 -10.83 7.47
N LEU A 120 -20.03 -10.39 6.28
CA LEU A 120 -18.77 -9.69 6.02
C LEU A 120 -19.10 -8.25 5.67
N ARG A 121 -18.54 -7.30 6.40
CA ARG A 121 -18.73 -5.87 6.14
C ARG A 121 -17.38 -5.25 5.76
N GLY A 122 -17.27 -4.84 4.51
CA GLY A 122 -16.14 -4.04 4.06
C GLY A 122 -16.36 -2.55 4.28
N PHE A 123 -15.32 -1.74 4.13
CA PHE A 123 -15.41 -0.28 4.26
C PHE A 123 -16.50 0.31 3.35
N GLY A 124 -16.71 -0.27 2.17
CA GLY A 124 -17.78 0.18 1.29
C GLY A 124 -19.21 -0.18 1.74
N ASP A 125 -19.40 -0.92 2.85
CA ASP A 125 -20.69 -1.21 3.48
C ASP A 125 -20.92 -0.36 4.74
N LEU A 126 -19.89 0.37 5.18
CA LEU A 126 -19.90 1.17 6.41
C LEU A 126 -20.17 2.64 6.09
N SER A 127 -20.80 3.34 7.02
CA SER A 127 -20.86 4.80 6.99
C SER A 127 -19.48 5.40 7.34
N LEU A 128 -19.26 6.66 6.97
CA LEU A 128 -18.02 7.37 7.36
C LEU A 128 -17.86 7.41 8.89
N GLU A 129 -18.94 7.56 9.64
CA GLU A 129 -18.93 7.54 11.10
C GLU A 129 -18.48 6.18 11.64
N GLU A 130 -19.03 5.07 11.13
CA GLU A 130 -18.60 3.71 11.49
C GLU A 130 -17.11 3.46 11.18
N VAL A 131 -16.62 3.92 10.01
CA VAL A 131 -15.20 3.80 9.68
C VAL A 131 -14.34 4.66 10.60
N SER A 132 -14.75 5.89 10.92
CA SER A 132 -14.07 6.77 11.87
C SER A 132 -13.94 6.13 13.25
N ASP A 133 -15.03 5.58 13.78
CA ASP A 133 -15.05 4.89 15.08
C ASP A 133 -14.13 3.67 15.13
N LEU A 134 -14.10 2.90 14.05
CA LEU A 134 -13.26 1.70 13.93
C LEU A 134 -11.77 2.01 13.78
N THR A 135 -11.44 3.12 13.12
CA THR A 135 -10.05 3.48 12.79
C THR A 135 -9.45 4.50 13.74
N GLY A 136 -10.26 5.35 14.34
CA GLY A 136 -9.84 6.53 15.09
C GLY A 136 -9.42 7.70 14.20
N LEU A 137 -9.67 7.63 12.89
CA LEU A 137 -9.36 8.70 11.95
C LEU A 137 -10.34 9.87 12.11
N SER A 138 -9.88 11.08 11.85
CA SER A 138 -10.75 12.25 11.71
C SER A 138 -11.72 12.08 10.53
N PRO A 139 -12.85 12.80 10.48
CA PRO A 139 -13.79 12.70 9.35
C PRO A 139 -13.15 12.96 7.98
N ALA A 140 -12.19 13.89 7.91
CA ALA A 140 -11.46 14.20 6.68
C ALA A 140 -10.55 13.05 6.24
N GLU A 141 -9.81 12.45 7.17
CA GLU A 141 -8.95 11.29 6.90
C GLU A 141 -9.77 10.05 6.55
N THR A 142 -10.91 9.85 7.24
CA THR A 142 -11.84 8.77 6.94
C THR A 142 -12.36 8.83 5.51
N LEU A 143 -12.72 10.03 5.04
CA LEU A 143 -13.13 10.24 3.65
C LEU A 143 -12.04 9.81 2.67
N LEU A 144 -10.77 10.10 2.96
CA LEU A 144 -9.64 9.68 2.13
C LEU A 144 -9.42 8.15 2.20
N ALA A 145 -9.52 7.56 3.39
CA ALA A 145 -9.33 6.13 3.62
C ALA A 145 -10.41 5.26 2.96
N THR A 146 -11.60 5.80 2.70
CA THR A 146 -12.68 5.10 2.00
C THR A 146 -12.59 5.19 0.47
N GLN A 147 -11.67 6.00 -0.09
CA GLN A 147 -11.45 6.10 -1.54
C GLN A 147 -10.59 4.95 -2.07
N ARG A 148 -11.08 3.72 -1.89
CA ARG A 148 -10.37 2.49 -2.26
C ARG A 148 -10.41 2.21 -3.75
N GLU A 149 -9.31 1.66 -4.26
CA GLU A 149 -9.14 1.30 -5.66
C GLU A 149 -8.79 -0.19 -5.86
N TYR A 150 -8.04 -0.83 -4.92
CA TYR A 150 -7.48 -2.18 -5.08
C TYR A 150 -7.52 -3.05 -3.81
N ASP A 151 -8.07 -2.58 -2.73
CA ASP A 151 -8.06 -3.27 -1.44
C ASP A 151 -9.36 -2.98 -0.69
N GLU A 152 -10.01 -4.02 -0.15
CA GLU A 152 -11.21 -3.89 0.69
C GLU A 152 -10.87 -4.27 2.13
N PRO A 153 -10.74 -3.31 3.05
CA PRO A 153 -10.67 -3.61 4.48
C PRO A 153 -12.01 -4.15 4.97
N VAL A 154 -11.97 -5.25 5.73
CA VAL A 154 -13.17 -5.99 6.13
C VAL A 154 -13.19 -6.21 7.63
N VAL A 155 -14.35 -5.97 8.23
CA VAL A 155 -14.71 -6.40 9.58
C VAL A 155 -15.44 -7.73 9.49
N VAL A 156 -14.93 -8.74 10.20
CA VAL A 156 -15.54 -10.06 10.26
C VAL A 156 -16.40 -10.13 11.52
N GLU A 157 -17.73 -9.98 11.37
CA GLU A 157 -18.66 -9.95 12.49
C GLU A 157 -19.03 -11.34 13.02
N SER A 158 -18.57 -12.42 12.37
CA SER A 158 -18.95 -13.79 12.70
C SER A 158 -17.99 -14.42 13.70
N ASN A 159 -18.41 -14.60 14.94
CA ASN A 159 -17.68 -15.40 15.92
C ASN A 159 -17.61 -16.86 15.45
N GLY A 160 -16.38 -17.36 15.23
CA GLY A 160 -16.11 -18.78 14.93
C GLY A 160 -16.04 -19.14 13.45
N MET A 161 -16.07 -18.18 12.50
CA MET A 161 -15.78 -18.51 11.12
C MET A 161 -14.34 -19.01 10.96
N ALA A 162 -14.18 -20.23 10.49
CA ALA A 162 -12.87 -20.80 10.26
C ALA A 162 -12.14 -20.05 9.13
N TRP A 163 -10.96 -19.55 9.43
CA TRP A 163 -10.12 -18.79 8.49
C TRP A 163 -9.84 -19.55 7.18
N ASN A 164 -9.69 -20.87 7.23
CA ASN A 164 -9.52 -21.70 6.05
C ASN A 164 -10.70 -21.65 5.07
N ARG A 165 -11.94 -21.49 5.56
CA ARG A 165 -13.13 -21.36 4.70
C ARG A 165 -13.16 -20.02 3.98
N LEU A 166 -12.83 -18.93 4.69
CA LEU A 166 -12.70 -17.59 4.09
C LEU A 166 -11.59 -17.58 3.02
N SER A 167 -10.43 -18.17 3.35
CA SER A 167 -9.29 -18.25 2.43
C SER A 167 -9.61 -19.08 1.19
N ALA A 168 -10.26 -20.24 1.35
CA ALA A 168 -10.67 -21.07 0.23
C ALA A 168 -11.69 -20.37 -0.68
N ALA A 169 -12.68 -19.69 -0.10
CA ALA A 169 -13.70 -18.96 -0.85
C ALA A 169 -13.13 -17.76 -1.63
N ALA A 170 -12.12 -17.09 -1.11
CA ALA A 170 -11.40 -16.05 -1.84
C ALA A 170 -10.54 -16.65 -2.96
N ALA A 171 -9.80 -17.74 -2.67
CA ALA A 171 -8.90 -18.38 -3.63
C ALA A 171 -9.64 -18.89 -4.88
N THR A 172 -10.87 -19.43 -4.74
CA THR A 172 -11.71 -19.86 -5.89
C THR A 172 -12.08 -18.70 -6.83
N ARG A 173 -11.91 -17.45 -6.40
CA ARG A 173 -12.17 -16.23 -7.16
C ARG A 173 -10.88 -15.52 -7.61
N GLY A 174 -9.72 -16.15 -7.41
CA GLY A 174 -8.41 -15.54 -7.68
C GLY A 174 -8.07 -14.40 -6.72
N LEU A 175 -8.70 -14.39 -5.54
CA LEU A 175 -8.50 -13.39 -4.50
C LEU A 175 -7.83 -14.01 -3.27
N ARG A 176 -7.32 -13.17 -2.41
CA ARG A 176 -6.72 -13.58 -1.14
C ARG A 176 -7.05 -12.63 -0.01
N TRP A 177 -6.87 -13.13 1.20
CA TRP A 177 -6.90 -12.33 2.41
C TRP A 177 -5.49 -12.03 2.89
N THR A 178 -5.29 -10.84 3.41
CA THR A 178 -4.14 -10.52 4.26
C THR A 178 -4.63 -9.88 5.55
N ARG A 179 -3.79 -9.85 6.55
CA ARG A 179 -4.05 -9.14 7.80
C ARG A 179 -3.03 -8.01 7.91
N GLY A 180 -3.52 -6.78 8.03
CA GLY A 180 -2.72 -5.60 8.27
C GLY A 180 -3.35 -4.80 9.40
N GLY A 181 -2.57 -4.53 10.46
CA GLY A 181 -3.07 -3.78 11.60
C GLY A 181 -4.36 -4.36 12.19
N ARG A 182 -5.45 -3.59 12.11
CA ARG A 182 -6.74 -3.90 12.76
C ARG A 182 -7.71 -4.69 11.88
N PHE A 183 -7.47 -4.74 10.56
CA PHE A 183 -8.44 -5.28 9.59
C PHE A 183 -7.91 -6.50 8.85
N TYR A 184 -8.84 -7.30 8.37
CA TYR A 184 -8.58 -8.20 7.26
C TYR A 184 -8.75 -7.44 5.96
N HIS A 185 -7.96 -7.77 4.95
CA HIS A 185 -8.01 -7.13 3.64
C HIS A 185 -8.30 -8.18 2.58
N LEU A 186 -9.38 -8.00 1.84
CA LEU A 186 -9.65 -8.79 0.64
C LEU A 186 -9.00 -8.08 -0.55
N MET A 187 -8.14 -8.79 -1.26
CA MET A 187 -7.35 -8.22 -2.34
C MET A 187 -7.07 -9.25 -3.44
N GLY A 188 -6.49 -8.80 -4.54
CA GLY A 188 -6.03 -9.66 -5.62
C GLY A 188 -4.75 -10.40 -5.30
N GLY A 189 -4.03 -10.81 -6.35
CA GLY A 189 -2.71 -11.45 -6.22
C GLY A 189 -1.56 -10.50 -5.89
N ASN A 190 -1.84 -9.20 -5.73
CA ASN A 190 -0.87 -8.17 -5.38
C ASN A 190 -0.41 -8.28 -3.92
N ASP A 191 0.83 -7.91 -3.63
CA ASP A 191 1.37 -7.66 -2.30
C ASP A 191 2.45 -6.59 -2.35
N LYS A 192 2.85 -6.09 -1.18
CA LYS A 192 3.89 -5.07 -1.07
C LYS A 192 5.18 -5.52 -1.77
N GLY A 193 5.54 -6.81 -1.67
CA GLY A 193 6.76 -7.35 -2.28
C GLY A 193 6.70 -7.43 -3.81
N VAL A 194 5.57 -7.83 -4.39
CA VAL A 194 5.39 -7.85 -5.85
C VAL A 194 5.57 -6.44 -6.41
N ALA A 195 4.91 -5.46 -5.82
CA ALA A 195 5.01 -4.07 -6.24
C ALA A 195 6.43 -3.50 -6.00
N SER A 196 7.03 -3.79 -4.84
CA SER A 196 8.38 -3.33 -4.50
C SER A 196 9.43 -3.88 -5.45
N ARG A 197 9.42 -5.20 -5.73
CA ARG A 197 10.35 -5.82 -6.69
C ARG A 197 10.26 -5.19 -8.07
N ARG A 198 9.05 -4.86 -8.52
CA ARG A 198 8.86 -4.19 -9.80
C ARG A 198 9.49 -2.80 -9.82
N LEU A 199 9.28 -2.02 -8.78
CA LEU A 199 9.87 -0.69 -8.64
C LEU A 199 11.40 -0.77 -8.51
N ILE A 200 11.92 -1.70 -7.70
CA ILE A 200 13.37 -1.94 -7.54
C ILE A 200 14.03 -2.24 -8.88
N ALA A 201 13.43 -3.06 -9.73
CA ALA A 201 13.98 -3.39 -11.04
C ALA A 201 14.19 -2.14 -11.93
N TRP A 202 13.32 -1.13 -11.85
CA TRP A 202 13.51 0.14 -12.56
C TRP A 202 14.63 0.98 -11.94
N TYR A 203 14.78 0.97 -10.62
CA TYR A 203 15.93 1.61 -9.96
C TYR A 203 17.24 0.91 -10.29
N GLU A 204 17.27 -0.42 -10.38
CA GLU A 204 18.43 -1.20 -10.82
C GLU A 204 18.83 -0.83 -12.25
N ARG A 205 17.86 -0.78 -13.17
CA ARG A 205 18.09 -0.34 -14.55
C ARG A 205 18.66 1.06 -14.60
N ARG A 206 18.13 2.00 -13.83
CA ARG A 206 18.64 3.37 -13.74
C ARG A 206 20.07 3.39 -13.17
N ALA A 207 20.32 2.69 -12.08
CA ALA A 207 21.64 2.61 -11.45
C ALA A 207 22.69 2.03 -12.41
N GLN A 208 22.34 0.99 -13.17
CA GLN A 208 23.20 0.43 -14.22
C GLN A 208 23.55 1.46 -15.30
N GLN A 209 22.57 2.23 -15.78
CA GLN A 209 22.81 3.29 -16.78
C GLN A 209 23.71 4.40 -16.22
N GLU A 210 23.65 4.68 -14.92
CA GLU A 210 24.48 5.67 -14.23
C GLU A 210 25.84 5.11 -13.78
N GLY A 211 26.12 3.82 -13.99
CA GLY A 211 27.35 3.16 -13.52
C GLY A 211 27.48 3.13 -12.00
N ARG A 212 26.34 3.00 -11.27
CA ARG A 212 26.27 3.03 -9.81
C ARG A 212 25.75 1.69 -9.27
N ALA A 213 26.19 1.32 -8.07
CA ALA A 213 25.58 0.23 -7.33
C ALA A 213 24.25 0.70 -6.70
N LEU A 214 23.28 -0.20 -6.59
CA LEU A 214 22.04 0.01 -5.82
C LEU A 214 22.11 -0.76 -4.51
N ILE A 215 21.78 -0.11 -3.39
CA ILE A 215 21.58 -0.72 -2.08
C ILE A 215 20.12 -0.53 -1.73
N THR A 216 19.38 -1.62 -1.51
CA THR A 216 17.97 -1.59 -1.16
C THR A 216 17.78 -1.98 0.29
N VAL A 217 16.94 -1.23 1.01
CA VAL A 217 16.58 -1.47 2.41
C VAL A 217 15.06 -1.48 2.53
N GLY A 218 14.48 -2.54 3.08
CA GLY A 218 13.07 -2.62 3.46
C GLY A 218 12.90 -2.40 4.97
N ILE A 219 11.88 -1.61 5.36
CA ILE A 219 11.55 -1.33 6.76
C ILE A 219 10.04 -1.51 6.94
N GLY A 220 9.64 -2.33 7.91
CA GLY A 220 8.24 -2.60 8.23
C GLY A 220 8.10 -3.26 9.58
N ASP A 221 6.89 -3.29 10.13
CA ASP A 221 6.58 -3.84 11.47
C ASP A 221 5.64 -5.05 11.44
N SER A 222 5.07 -5.35 10.28
CA SER A 222 3.98 -6.32 10.13
C SER A 222 4.32 -7.45 9.15
N PRO A 223 3.65 -8.62 9.25
CA PRO A 223 3.91 -9.75 8.35
C PRO A 223 3.69 -9.46 6.86
N ASN A 224 2.83 -8.51 6.50
CA ASN A 224 2.62 -8.08 5.11
C ASN A 224 3.79 -7.26 4.54
N ASP A 225 4.77 -6.87 5.38
CA ASP A 225 5.98 -6.15 4.98
C ASP A 225 7.14 -7.11 4.64
N LEU A 226 7.12 -8.32 5.18
CA LEU A 226 8.19 -9.31 4.96
C LEU A 226 8.55 -9.56 3.48
N PRO A 227 7.60 -9.48 2.52
CA PRO A 227 7.92 -9.64 1.10
C PRO A 227 8.62 -8.45 0.42
N MET A 228 8.70 -7.27 1.07
CA MET A 228 9.27 -6.03 0.49
C MET A 228 10.73 -6.14 0.08
#